data_45b015bf450d092dba7741ffa8c6d4c2
#
_entry.id   45b015bf450d092dba7741ffa8c6d4c2
#
_cell.length_a   1.000
_cell.length_b   1.000
_cell.length_c   1.000
_cell.angle_alpha   90.00
_cell.angle_beta   90.00
_cell.angle_gamma   90.00
#
_symmetry.space_group_name_H-M   'P 1'
#
loop_
_entity.id
_entity.type
_entity.pdbx_description
1 polymer ?
#
loop_
_entity_poly.entity_id
_entity_poly.type
_entity_poly.pdbx_seq_one_letter_code
_entity_poly.pdbx_strand_id
1 'polypeptide(L)'
;MICSSKGTILTHRGKHSTFRLSPKNQLRINNNLPITPVTTFLRSSSMAVETMSNPSPLLLTSGASGRVRALFSTRELKRLFTIIHSLILFILLPFRVVVWRRRTGAVVIRDEKQERKVWSPTQIVVRKRSVGGESGCCSVAPPSVPAAVVDEEVAVRRELAVRRVAEDEGGDGSSVREFSLFMTRRGDTLFTQSWSPVSSHHRGLVVLLHGLNEHSGRYSGFAKQLNANGFKVYGIDWIGHGGSDGLHAYVPSLDYAVEDLKSFLDKVFAENPELPCFCIGHSTGGAIILKAMLDPKIESRVSGIVLTSPAVGVQPSHPIFTVLAPIVAFLLPRYQFSAANKKGMPVSRDPQALVTKYSDPLVFTGSIRVKTGYEILRIAAHLQQNLNKVKVPFLVMHGTADTVTDPNASKRLYEEASSPDKSIKLFDGLLHDLLFEPEREIIAGAILDWLNQRV
;
A
#
# COMPACT_ATOMS: atom_id res chain seq x y z
N MET A 1 -10.12 -68.66 18.02
CA MET A 1 -9.51 -68.67 19.36
C MET A 1 -9.49 -67.21 19.80
N ILE A 2 -10.50 -66.73 20.44
CA ILE A 2 -10.91 -66.68 21.86
C ILE A 2 -9.68 -66.46 22.76
N CYS A 3 -9.51 -65.26 23.26
CA CYS A 3 -9.33 -65.01 24.67
C CYS A 3 -9.64 -63.55 25.02
N SER A 4 -10.63 -63.42 25.84
CA SER A 4 -11.17 -62.28 26.57
C SER A 4 -10.35 -62.08 27.85
N SER A 5 -10.11 -60.85 28.32
CA SER A 5 -10.05 -60.60 29.75
C SER A 5 -10.49 -59.17 30.11
N LYS A 6 -11.46 -59.19 31.00
CA LYS A 6 -12.06 -58.05 31.73
C LYS A 6 -11.10 -57.55 32.82
N GLY A 7 -11.27 -56.32 33.26
CA GLY A 7 -10.70 -55.80 34.52
C GLY A 7 -10.95 -54.32 34.63
N THR A 8 -11.94 -53.90 35.20
CA THR A 8 -12.32 -53.46 36.57
C THR A 8 -12.15 -51.94 36.76
N ILE A 9 -13.32 -51.32 36.95
CA ILE A 9 -13.56 -49.93 37.38
C ILE A 9 -13.17 -49.78 38.85
N LEU A 10 -12.45 -48.73 39.20
CA LEU A 10 -12.35 -48.25 40.57
C LEU A 10 -12.71 -46.76 40.61
N THR A 11 -13.87 -46.50 41.20
CA THR A 11 -14.37 -45.21 41.63
C THR A 11 -13.68 -44.78 42.92
N HIS A 12 -13.10 -43.58 42.97
CA HIS A 12 -12.81 -42.94 44.27
C HIS A 12 -13.57 -41.61 44.37
N ARG A 13 -14.53 -41.64 45.32
CA ARG A 13 -15.20 -40.47 45.88
C ARG A 13 -14.29 -39.79 46.88
N GLY A 14 -14.23 -38.47 46.93
CA GLY A 14 -13.53 -37.76 48.01
C GLY A 14 -13.62 -36.24 47.95
N LYS A 15 -14.66 -35.73 48.54
CA LYS A 15 -14.78 -34.57 49.46
C LYS A 15 -14.70 -33.15 48.90
N HIS A 16 -15.87 -32.51 48.87
CA HIS A 16 -16.10 -31.08 48.94
C HIS A 16 -15.50 -30.47 50.21
N SER A 17 -14.75 -29.39 50.08
CA SER A 17 -14.50 -28.43 51.14
C SER A 17 -14.91 -27.03 50.68
N THR A 18 -16.00 -26.56 51.23
CA THR A 18 -16.52 -25.22 51.14
C THR A 18 -15.69 -24.29 52.03
N PHE A 19 -15.04 -23.28 51.48
CA PHE A 19 -14.47 -22.17 52.28
C PHE A 19 -15.46 -20.99 52.26
N ARG A 20 -16.00 -20.69 53.45
CA ARG A 20 -16.78 -19.50 53.78
C ARG A 20 -15.83 -18.35 54.05
N LEU A 21 -15.95 -17.24 53.31
CA LEU A 21 -15.33 -15.97 53.66
C LEU A 21 -16.25 -15.15 54.58
N SER A 22 -15.70 -14.77 55.74
CA SER A 22 -16.34 -13.87 56.70
C SER A 22 -15.96 -12.40 56.40
N PRO A 23 -16.90 -11.46 56.57
CA PRO A 23 -16.64 -10.04 56.33
C PRO A 23 -16.24 -9.34 57.63
N LYS A 24 -15.14 -8.54 57.63
CA LYS A 24 -14.91 -7.39 58.48
C LYS A 24 -13.54 -6.76 58.18
N ASN A 25 -13.57 -5.60 57.61
CA ASN A 25 -12.75 -4.43 58.08
C ASN A 25 -13.14 -3.21 57.24
N GLN A 26 -13.99 -2.39 57.82
CA GLN A 26 -14.24 -1.01 57.42
C GLN A 26 -13.13 -0.14 58.06
N LEU A 27 -12.41 0.56 57.21
CA LEU A 27 -11.55 1.67 57.63
C LEU A 27 -12.33 2.97 57.52
N ARG A 28 -12.60 3.58 58.69
CA ARG A 28 -13.14 4.94 58.87
C ARG A 28 -12.11 5.96 58.34
N ILE A 29 -12.52 6.84 57.45
CA ILE A 29 -11.82 8.08 57.15
C ILE A 29 -12.45 9.20 57.97
N ASN A 30 -11.68 9.80 58.88
CA ASN A 30 -12.04 10.96 59.67
C ASN A 30 -12.00 12.23 58.81
N ASN A 31 -13.12 12.88 58.64
CA ASN A 31 -13.23 14.27 58.27
C ASN A 31 -13.06 15.14 59.50
N ASN A 32 -12.05 16.00 59.53
CA ASN A 32 -12.06 17.27 60.29
C ASN A 32 -10.73 18.02 60.06
N LEU A 33 -10.78 19.08 59.29
CA LEU A 33 -9.93 20.27 59.43
C LEU A 33 -10.61 21.48 58.79
N PRO A 34 -10.48 22.69 59.33
CA PRO A 34 -11.47 23.77 59.28
C PRO A 34 -11.29 24.72 58.09
N ILE A 35 -12.44 25.26 57.70
CA ILE A 35 -12.61 26.33 56.74
C ILE A 35 -12.22 27.67 57.39
N THR A 36 -11.30 28.43 56.82
CA THR A 36 -11.16 29.87 57.06
C THR A 36 -11.50 30.63 55.76
N PRO A 37 -12.32 31.68 55.86
CA PRO A 37 -12.68 32.51 54.71
C PRO A 37 -11.66 33.64 54.55
N VAL A 38 -11.18 33.87 53.34
CA VAL A 38 -10.48 35.11 52.97
C VAL A 38 -11.38 35.88 52.00
N THR A 39 -11.78 37.01 52.49
CA THR A 39 -12.62 38.00 51.86
C THR A 39 -11.84 38.82 50.83
N THR A 40 -12.45 38.99 49.66
CA THR A 40 -12.59 40.16 48.78
C THR A 40 -11.39 41.10 48.53
N PHE A 41 -11.00 41.19 47.26
CA PHE A 41 -10.78 42.46 46.59
C PHE A 41 -11.17 42.40 45.12
N LEU A 42 -12.29 43.06 44.81
CA LEU A 42 -12.73 43.37 43.44
C LEU A 42 -11.79 44.44 42.85
N ARG A 43 -11.15 44.11 41.72
CA ARG A 43 -10.63 45.10 40.80
C ARG A 43 -11.03 44.69 39.40
N SER A 44 -12.03 45.41 38.87
CA SER A 44 -12.48 45.35 37.50
C SER A 44 -11.34 45.76 36.54
N SER A 45 -10.91 44.82 35.69
CA SER A 45 -10.20 45.14 34.46
C SER A 45 -10.90 44.36 33.40
N SER A 46 -11.64 45.07 32.54
CA SER A 46 -12.23 44.60 31.33
C SER A 46 -11.07 44.21 30.36
N MET A 47 -10.67 42.94 30.36
CA MET A 47 -9.93 42.39 29.23
C MET A 47 -10.90 41.71 28.32
N ALA A 48 -10.92 42.17 27.06
CA ALA A 48 -11.60 41.54 25.95
C ALA A 48 -11.18 40.07 25.90
N VAL A 49 -12.13 39.18 26.08
CA VAL A 49 -11.98 37.77 25.74
C VAL A 49 -11.93 37.71 24.24
N GLU A 50 -10.74 37.72 23.67
CA GLU A 50 -10.55 37.15 22.34
C GLU A 50 -10.92 35.69 22.44
N THR A 51 -12.07 35.38 21.90
CA THR A 51 -12.45 34.00 21.60
C THR A 51 -11.39 33.46 20.64
N MET A 52 -10.41 32.77 21.19
CA MET A 52 -9.56 31.87 20.39
C MET A 52 -10.51 30.87 19.73
N SER A 53 -10.79 31.13 18.47
CA SER A 53 -11.37 30.14 17.59
C SER A 53 -10.50 28.92 17.66
N ASN A 54 -11.04 27.81 18.17
CA ASN A 54 -10.40 26.50 18.12
C ASN A 54 -9.86 26.31 16.70
N PRO A 55 -8.56 26.04 16.52
CA PRO A 55 -8.05 25.67 15.20
C PRO A 55 -8.85 24.45 14.78
N SER A 56 -9.56 24.59 13.68
CA SER A 56 -10.22 23.46 13.02
C SER A 56 -9.22 22.32 12.95
N PRO A 57 -9.56 21.10 13.36
CA PRO A 57 -8.62 20.00 13.34
C PRO A 57 -8.10 19.89 11.90
N LEU A 58 -6.79 20.03 11.73
CA LEU A 58 -6.11 19.77 10.46
C LEU A 58 -6.47 18.35 10.08
N LEU A 59 -7.39 18.19 9.12
CA LEU A 59 -7.73 16.90 8.55
C LEU A 59 -6.51 16.37 7.82
N LEU A 60 -5.70 15.61 8.55
CA LEU A 60 -4.57 14.89 8.01
C LEU A 60 -5.12 13.74 7.17
N THR A 61 -4.90 13.81 5.87
CA THR A 61 -5.47 12.86 4.92
C THR A 61 -4.35 12.26 4.08
N SER A 62 -4.51 11.00 3.71
CA SER A 62 -3.60 10.35 2.77
C SER A 62 -3.59 11.11 1.44
N GLY A 63 -2.40 11.50 1.03
CA GLY A 63 -2.19 12.06 -0.29
C GLY A 63 -2.74 11.17 -1.42
N ALA A 64 -2.86 9.86 -1.18
CA ALA A 64 -3.40 8.88 -2.11
C ALA A 64 -4.93 8.91 -2.20
N SER A 65 -5.63 8.99 -1.06
CA SER A 65 -7.07 8.74 -0.99
C SER A 65 -7.94 9.85 -1.58
N GLY A 66 -7.53 11.12 -1.45
CA GLY A 66 -8.28 12.25 -2.05
C GLY A 66 -7.95 12.52 -3.51
N ARG A 67 -6.88 11.93 -4.03
CA ARG A 67 -6.22 12.36 -5.27
C ARG A 67 -6.50 11.50 -6.47
N VAL A 68 -6.98 10.27 -6.28
CA VAL A 68 -7.56 9.48 -7.38
C VAL A 68 -8.81 10.19 -7.92
N ARG A 69 -9.67 10.75 -7.05
CA ARG A 69 -10.82 11.56 -7.48
C ARG A 69 -10.45 12.90 -8.12
N ALA A 70 -9.33 13.49 -7.72
CA ALA A 70 -8.88 14.76 -8.30
C ALA A 70 -8.25 14.60 -9.69
N LEU A 71 -7.68 13.43 -10.00
CA LEU A 71 -7.33 13.06 -11.37
C LEU A 71 -8.53 13.14 -12.32
N PHE A 72 -9.75 13.03 -11.75
CA PHE A 72 -11.02 12.98 -12.46
C PHE A 72 -11.86 14.24 -12.27
N SER A 73 -11.30 15.35 -11.74
CA SER A 73 -12.02 16.61 -11.69
C SER A 73 -12.22 17.17 -13.11
N THR A 74 -13.38 17.76 -13.37
CA THR A 74 -13.72 18.34 -14.69
C THR A 74 -12.71 19.41 -15.14
N ARG A 75 -12.04 20.08 -14.19
CA ARG A 75 -11.03 21.10 -14.48
C ARG A 75 -9.72 20.48 -14.95
N GLU A 76 -9.25 19.44 -14.27
CA GLU A 76 -8.03 18.72 -14.68
C GLU A 76 -8.26 17.93 -15.97
N LEU A 77 -9.47 17.41 -16.16
CA LEU A 77 -9.89 16.78 -17.42
C LEU A 77 -9.80 17.75 -18.59
N LYS A 78 -10.30 18.98 -18.44
CA LYS A 78 -10.19 20.02 -19.49
C LYS A 78 -8.72 20.36 -19.81
N ARG A 79 -7.86 20.48 -18.78
CA ARG A 79 -6.43 20.71 -18.98
C ARG A 79 -5.77 19.53 -19.72
N LEU A 80 -6.07 18.31 -19.30
CA LEU A 80 -5.58 17.10 -19.93
C LEU A 80 -6.07 17.00 -21.38
N PHE A 81 -7.34 17.29 -21.64
CA PHE A 81 -7.89 17.32 -22.99
C PHE A 81 -7.19 18.36 -23.86
N THR A 82 -6.91 19.56 -23.32
CA THR A 82 -6.17 20.59 -24.04
C THR A 82 -4.74 20.15 -24.39
N ILE A 83 -4.05 19.49 -23.44
CA ILE A 83 -2.71 18.96 -23.67
C ILE A 83 -2.74 17.87 -24.74
N ILE A 84 -3.66 16.91 -24.63
CA ILE A 84 -3.81 15.82 -25.60
C ILE A 84 -4.19 16.37 -26.98
N HIS A 85 -5.13 17.30 -27.05
CA HIS A 85 -5.53 17.94 -28.31
C HIS A 85 -4.36 18.67 -28.97
N SER A 86 -3.56 19.42 -28.17
CA SER A 86 -2.34 20.08 -28.66
C SER A 86 -1.31 19.08 -29.17
N LEU A 87 -1.14 17.97 -28.46
CA LEU A 87 -0.24 16.89 -28.85
C LEU A 87 -0.70 16.20 -30.15
N ILE A 88 -2.00 15.90 -30.27
CA ILE A 88 -2.58 15.35 -31.49
C ILE A 88 -2.37 16.32 -32.67
N LEU A 89 -2.61 17.60 -32.48
CA LEU A 89 -2.36 18.61 -33.50
C LEU A 89 -0.89 18.66 -33.88
N PHE A 90 0.03 18.57 -32.91
CA PHE A 90 1.47 18.54 -33.16
C PHE A 90 1.89 17.26 -33.94
N ILE A 91 1.37 16.11 -33.59
CA ILE A 91 1.62 14.84 -34.32
C ILE A 91 1.02 14.88 -35.74
N LEU A 92 -0.13 15.53 -35.93
CA LEU A 92 -0.77 15.66 -37.24
C LEU A 92 -0.16 16.78 -38.10
N LEU A 93 0.64 17.69 -37.53
CA LEU A 93 1.27 18.78 -38.24
C LEU A 93 2.09 18.35 -39.48
N PRO A 94 2.97 17.32 -39.40
CA PRO A 94 3.71 16.84 -40.56
C PRO A 94 2.81 16.24 -41.65
N PHE A 95 1.70 15.60 -41.27
CA PHE A 95 0.74 15.04 -42.24
C PHE A 95 -0.06 16.14 -42.96
N ARG A 96 -0.39 17.24 -42.27
CA ARG A 96 -1.03 18.42 -42.91
C ARG A 96 -0.09 19.11 -43.92
N VAL A 97 1.18 19.20 -43.58
CA VAL A 97 2.19 19.77 -44.49
C VAL A 97 2.37 18.91 -45.71
N VAL A 98 2.36 17.59 -45.59
CA VAL A 98 2.48 16.64 -46.69
C VAL A 98 1.22 16.66 -47.60
N VAL A 99 0.03 16.79 -47.03
CA VAL A 99 -1.24 16.88 -47.79
C VAL A 99 -1.32 18.24 -48.50
N TRP A 100 -0.84 19.32 -47.91
CA TRP A 100 -0.81 20.63 -48.54
C TRP A 100 0.19 20.68 -49.71
N ARG A 101 1.36 20.03 -49.56
CA ARG A 101 2.37 19.93 -50.66
C ARG A 101 1.90 19.09 -51.84
N ARG A 102 0.96 18.13 -51.63
CA ARG A 102 0.37 17.34 -52.72
C ARG A 102 -0.74 18.07 -53.50
N ARG A 103 -1.29 19.18 -52.98
CA ARG A 103 -2.31 19.99 -53.69
C ARG A 103 -1.73 21.13 -54.55
N THR A 104 -0.44 21.43 -54.46
CA THR A 104 0.16 22.55 -55.21
C THR A 104 1.20 22.11 -56.24
N GLY A 105 1.28 20.85 -56.57
CA GLY A 105 2.32 20.33 -57.52
C GLY A 105 1.71 19.51 -58.67
N ALA A 106 1.07 20.20 -59.58
CA ALA A 106 0.90 19.69 -60.94
C ALA A 106 1.53 20.67 -61.92
N VAL A 107 2.41 20.15 -62.74
CA VAL A 107 3.06 20.65 -63.98
C VAL A 107 4.60 20.67 -63.80
N VAL A 108 5.36 19.88 -64.50
CA VAL A 108 5.82 19.61 -65.81
C VAL A 108 6.99 18.61 -65.78
N ILE A 109 6.94 17.73 -66.75
CA ILE A 109 7.87 16.67 -67.13
C ILE A 109 9.24 17.24 -67.58
N ARG A 110 10.35 16.53 -67.24
CA ARG A 110 11.37 16.11 -68.23
C ARG A 110 12.32 15.05 -67.61
N ASP A 111 12.56 14.06 -68.41
CA ASP A 111 13.53 12.98 -68.28
C ASP A 111 14.96 13.45 -68.09
N GLU A 112 15.76 12.70 -67.31
CA GLU A 112 17.05 12.20 -67.78
C GLU A 112 17.56 11.06 -66.83
N LYS A 113 18.16 10.09 -67.50
CA LYS A 113 18.72 8.81 -67.04
C LYS A 113 20.06 8.98 -66.32
N GLN A 114 20.42 7.86 -65.66
CA GLN A 114 21.79 7.42 -65.28
C GLN A 114 22.10 7.66 -63.80
N GLU A 115 22.68 6.77 -62.99
CA GLU A 115 23.35 5.47 -63.14
C GLU A 115 23.47 4.86 -61.73
N ARG A 116 23.52 3.52 -61.64
CA ARG A 116 23.80 2.74 -60.44
C ARG A 116 25.23 2.89 -60.00
N LYS A 117 25.46 3.05 -58.71
CA LYS A 117 26.67 2.51 -58.05
C LYS A 117 26.31 1.90 -56.68
N VAL A 118 26.57 0.61 -56.58
CA VAL A 118 26.66 -0.22 -55.39
C VAL A 118 27.93 0.14 -54.64
N TRP A 119 27.83 0.30 -53.32
CA TRP A 119 28.98 0.05 -52.41
C TRP A 119 28.50 -0.36 -51.02
N SER A 120 29.12 -1.43 -50.54
CA SER A 120 28.96 -2.07 -49.24
C SER A 120 29.91 -1.49 -48.17
N PRO A 121 29.85 -1.97 -46.92
CA PRO A 121 30.07 -1.19 -45.75
C PRO A 121 31.51 -1.22 -45.23
N THR A 122 31.93 -0.14 -44.57
CA THR A 122 33.18 -0.18 -43.77
C THR A 122 33.00 0.57 -42.44
N GLN A 123 33.46 -0.07 -41.38
CA GLN A 123 33.62 0.43 -40.04
C GLN A 123 34.47 1.69 -39.95
N ILE A 124 34.20 2.59 -39.01
CA ILE A 124 35.18 3.52 -38.41
C ILE A 124 34.65 4.01 -37.05
N VAL A 125 35.27 3.56 -35.98
CA VAL A 125 36.21 4.23 -35.05
C VAL A 125 35.77 5.59 -34.47
N VAL A 126 35.65 5.57 -33.16
CA VAL A 126 35.50 6.69 -32.21
C VAL A 126 36.58 7.78 -32.36
N ARG A 127 36.18 9.05 -32.38
CA ARG A 127 37.02 10.15 -31.86
C ARG A 127 36.21 11.24 -31.20
N LYS A 128 36.48 11.46 -29.90
CA LYS A 128 36.13 12.68 -29.15
C LYS A 128 36.77 13.90 -29.76
N ARG A 129 36.04 15.00 -29.92
CA ARG A 129 36.56 16.36 -29.75
C ARG A 129 35.46 17.33 -29.36
N SER A 130 35.79 18.16 -28.39
CA SER A 130 35.04 19.23 -27.77
C SER A 130 35.07 20.51 -28.63
N VAL A 131 34.14 21.41 -28.25
CA VAL A 131 34.12 22.88 -28.36
C VAL A 131 33.09 23.49 -29.32
N GLY A 132 32.11 24.17 -28.74
CA GLY A 132 31.73 25.57 -28.99
C GLY A 132 30.55 25.83 -29.91
N GLY A 133 29.56 26.57 -29.39
CA GLY A 133 28.80 27.58 -30.14
C GLY A 133 27.28 27.30 -30.29
N GLU A 134 26.53 27.87 -29.40
CA GLU A 134 25.23 28.55 -29.49
C GLU A 134 24.35 28.38 -30.73
N SER A 135 23.12 27.90 -30.53
CA SER A 135 21.91 28.71 -30.78
C SER A 135 20.66 27.90 -30.52
N GLY A 136 19.80 28.39 -29.66
CA GLY A 136 18.68 27.74 -29.03
C GLY A 136 17.50 27.44 -29.92
N CYS A 137 16.85 26.37 -29.50
CA CYS A 137 15.41 26.26 -29.60
C CYS A 137 14.95 25.41 -28.38
N CYS A 138 14.37 26.10 -27.41
CA CYS A 138 13.89 25.49 -26.18
C CYS A 138 12.64 24.64 -26.46
N SER A 139 12.80 23.35 -26.64
CA SER A 139 11.74 22.38 -26.37
C SER A 139 11.86 22.00 -24.92
N VAL A 140 11.01 22.58 -24.06
CA VAL A 140 10.90 22.18 -22.65
C VAL A 140 10.26 20.81 -22.58
N ALA A 141 11.09 19.77 -22.56
CA ALA A 141 10.69 18.47 -22.05
C ALA A 141 10.42 18.60 -20.54
N PRO A 142 9.39 17.95 -19.98
CA PRO A 142 9.18 17.98 -18.53
C PRO A 142 10.44 17.44 -17.84
N PRO A 143 10.87 18.07 -16.71
CA PRO A 143 12.10 17.71 -16.06
C PRO A 143 12.05 16.24 -15.62
N SER A 144 12.82 15.38 -16.28
CA SER A 144 13.13 14.07 -15.78
C SER A 144 14.01 14.25 -14.55
N VAL A 145 13.56 13.74 -13.38
CA VAL A 145 14.38 13.74 -12.17
C VAL A 145 15.67 12.97 -12.52
N PRO A 146 16.86 13.56 -12.32
CA PRO A 146 18.12 12.89 -12.62
C PRO A 146 18.24 11.59 -11.81
N ALA A 147 18.83 10.54 -12.38
CA ALA A 147 19.01 9.25 -11.69
C ALA A 147 19.76 9.41 -10.36
N ALA A 148 20.80 10.25 -10.31
CA ALA A 148 21.55 10.52 -9.09
C ALA A 148 20.70 11.07 -7.94
N VAL A 149 19.66 11.89 -8.22
CA VAL A 149 18.74 12.40 -7.18
C VAL A 149 17.81 11.30 -6.66
N VAL A 150 17.42 10.36 -7.52
CA VAL A 150 16.61 9.19 -7.10
C VAL A 150 17.44 8.27 -6.22
N ASP A 151 18.71 8.05 -6.56
CA ASP A 151 19.60 7.18 -5.78
C ASP A 151 19.88 7.78 -4.39
N GLU A 152 20.04 9.09 -4.27
CA GLU A 152 20.19 9.80 -3.00
C GLU A 152 18.91 9.70 -2.14
N GLU A 153 17.73 9.90 -2.74
CA GLU A 153 16.44 9.76 -2.04
C GLU A 153 16.23 8.33 -1.51
N VAL A 154 16.59 7.32 -2.30
CA VAL A 154 16.54 5.91 -1.91
C VAL A 154 17.47 5.64 -0.73
N ALA A 155 18.71 6.15 -0.78
CA ALA A 155 19.68 5.97 0.30
C ALA A 155 19.18 6.55 1.63
N VAL A 156 18.64 7.77 1.62
CA VAL A 156 18.06 8.42 2.82
C VAL A 156 16.87 7.64 3.37
N ARG A 157 15.93 7.19 2.52
CA ARG A 157 14.78 6.40 2.94
C ARG A 157 15.22 5.05 3.54
N ARG A 158 16.18 4.39 2.91
CA ARG A 158 16.72 3.11 3.38
C ARG A 158 17.43 3.23 4.70
N GLU A 159 18.28 4.24 4.87
CA GLU A 159 18.95 4.53 6.15
C GLU A 159 17.92 4.75 7.27
N LEU A 160 16.88 5.53 7.03
CA LEU A 160 15.81 5.75 7.99
C LEU A 160 15.07 4.45 8.32
N ALA A 161 14.77 3.61 7.33
CA ALA A 161 14.10 2.33 7.53
C ALA A 161 14.97 1.37 8.38
N VAL A 162 16.27 1.28 8.10
CA VAL A 162 17.24 0.49 8.86
C VAL A 162 17.34 0.98 10.31
N ARG A 163 17.50 2.28 10.51
CA ARG A 163 17.58 2.89 11.86
C ARG A 163 16.34 2.55 12.70
N ARG A 164 15.14 2.61 12.14
CA ARG A 164 13.91 2.24 12.85
C ARG A 164 13.83 0.77 13.25
N VAL A 165 14.47 -0.12 12.51
CA VAL A 165 14.57 -1.53 12.92
C VAL A 165 15.50 -1.63 14.13
N ALA A 166 16.65 -0.99 14.09
CA ALA A 166 17.62 -0.98 15.20
C ALA A 166 17.04 -0.32 16.48
N GLU A 167 16.24 0.75 16.35
CA GLU A 167 15.57 1.40 17.48
C GLU A 167 14.50 0.49 18.14
N ASP A 168 13.88 -0.42 17.41
CA ASP A 168 12.86 -1.37 17.90
C ASP A 168 13.48 -2.58 18.62
N GLU A 169 14.78 -2.86 18.44
CA GLU A 169 15.52 -3.95 19.13
C GLU A 169 15.57 -3.77 20.67
N GLY A 170 15.40 -2.56 21.17
CA GLY A 170 15.32 -2.23 22.61
C GLY A 170 13.93 -2.39 23.24
N GLY A 171 12.94 -2.98 22.52
CA GLY A 171 11.55 -3.10 22.96
C GLY A 171 11.33 -4.07 24.13
N ASP A 172 10.09 -4.51 24.32
CA ASP A 172 9.62 -5.33 25.44
C ASP A 172 10.23 -6.75 25.55
N GLY A 173 11.19 -7.10 24.68
CA GLY A 173 11.86 -8.40 24.66
C GLY A 173 10.98 -9.56 24.18
N SER A 174 9.75 -9.32 23.72
CA SER A 174 8.82 -10.37 23.26
C SER A 174 9.01 -10.77 21.80
N SER A 175 9.63 -9.91 21.00
CA SER A 175 9.78 -10.04 19.55
C SER A 175 11.15 -9.53 19.10
N VAL A 176 11.82 -10.26 18.23
CA VAL A 176 13.05 -9.84 17.54
C VAL A 176 12.67 -9.30 16.18
N ARG A 177 13.08 -8.06 15.87
CA ARG A 177 12.87 -7.44 14.56
C ARG A 177 14.18 -7.32 13.81
N GLU A 178 14.22 -7.80 12.58
CA GLU A 178 15.39 -7.77 11.71
C GLU A 178 15.03 -7.21 10.34
N PHE A 179 16.00 -6.67 9.62
CA PHE A 179 15.81 -6.29 8.22
C PHE A 179 16.73 -7.10 7.31
N SER A 180 16.35 -7.18 6.04
CA SER A 180 17.16 -7.78 5.00
C SER A 180 16.91 -7.04 3.67
N LEU A 181 17.86 -7.11 2.78
CA LEU A 181 17.74 -6.56 1.43
C LEU A 181 17.52 -7.72 0.45
N PHE A 182 16.38 -7.68 -0.23
CA PHE A 182 15.97 -8.69 -1.20
C PHE A 182 16.17 -8.17 -2.61
N MET A 183 17.05 -8.83 -3.38
CA MET A 183 17.29 -8.49 -4.78
C MET A 183 16.25 -9.16 -5.67
N THR A 184 15.54 -8.36 -6.45
CA THR A 184 14.59 -8.87 -7.45
C THR A 184 15.29 -9.42 -8.67
N ARG A 185 14.58 -10.21 -9.49
CA ARG A 185 15.10 -10.68 -10.78
C ARG A 185 15.45 -9.57 -11.77
N ARG A 186 14.93 -8.37 -11.56
CA ARG A 186 15.22 -7.18 -12.39
C ARG A 186 16.44 -6.40 -11.91
N GLY A 187 17.02 -6.76 -10.76
CA GLY A 187 18.14 -6.07 -10.15
C GLY A 187 17.75 -4.94 -9.20
N ASP A 188 16.45 -4.72 -8.95
CA ASP A 188 16.00 -3.77 -7.91
C ASP A 188 16.23 -4.40 -6.53
N THR A 189 16.58 -3.58 -5.54
CA THR A 189 16.73 -3.99 -4.14
C THR A 189 15.50 -3.57 -3.34
N LEU A 190 14.81 -4.55 -2.76
CA LEU A 190 13.66 -4.31 -1.88
C LEU A 190 14.07 -4.44 -0.42
N PHE A 191 13.59 -3.53 0.40
CA PHE A 191 13.71 -3.59 1.84
C PHE A 191 12.68 -4.56 2.39
N THR A 192 13.14 -5.55 3.13
CA THR A 192 12.29 -6.52 3.81
C THR A 192 12.64 -6.53 5.29
N GLN A 193 11.68 -6.88 6.10
CA GLN A 193 11.89 -7.02 7.53
C GLN A 193 11.13 -8.22 8.06
N SER A 194 11.58 -8.75 9.19
CA SER A 194 10.92 -9.84 9.87
C SER A 194 10.76 -9.53 11.35
N TRP A 195 9.70 -10.04 11.93
CA TRP A 195 9.45 -10.07 13.36
C TRP A 195 9.31 -11.52 13.76
N SER A 196 10.16 -11.96 14.66
CA SER A 196 10.20 -13.34 15.13
C SER A 196 9.84 -13.41 16.61
N PRO A 197 8.96 -14.32 17.03
CA PRO A 197 8.76 -14.60 18.46
C PRO A 197 10.10 -14.99 19.11
N VAL A 198 10.35 -14.55 20.32
CA VAL A 198 11.55 -14.99 21.08
C VAL A 198 11.48 -16.48 21.41
N SER A 199 10.28 -17.05 21.50
CA SER A 199 10.09 -18.51 21.64
C SER A 199 10.53 -19.21 20.36
N SER A 200 11.27 -20.31 20.50
CA SER A 200 11.81 -21.07 19.36
C SER A 200 10.76 -21.83 18.54
N HIS A 201 9.53 -21.89 19.00
CA HIS A 201 8.45 -22.65 18.31
C HIS A 201 7.55 -21.71 17.55
N HIS A 202 7.64 -21.78 16.22
CA HIS A 202 6.74 -21.03 15.32
C HIS A 202 5.58 -21.92 14.90
N ARG A 203 4.34 -21.41 14.98
CA ARG A 203 3.12 -22.12 14.57
C ARG A 203 2.81 -21.90 13.09
N GLY A 204 3.25 -20.78 12.53
CA GLY A 204 3.01 -20.42 11.14
C GLY A 204 3.73 -19.14 10.75
N LEU A 205 3.62 -18.81 9.49
CA LEU A 205 4.25 -17.64 8.85
C LEU A 205 3.17 -16.67 8.37
N VAL A 206 3.46 -15.39 8.47
CA VAL A 206 2.65 -14.32 7.88
C VAL A 206 3.52 -13.44 6.99
N VAL A 207 3.18 -13.29 5.72
CA VAL A 207 3.79 -12.32 4.80
C VAL A 207 2.84 -11.13 4.65
N LEU A 208 3.30 -9.94 5.08
CA LEU A 208 2.52 -8.72 5.15
C LEU A 208 2.89 -7.78 4.01
N LEU A 209 1.88 -7.34 3.23
CA LEU A 209 2.00 -6.33 2.19
C LEU A 209 1.21 -5.07 2.57
N HIS A 210 1.93 -3.96 2.65
CA HIS A 210 1.38 -2.64 2.92
C HIS A 210 0.61 -2.06 1.72
N GLY A 211 -0.17 -1.00 1.96
CA GLY A 211 -0.90 -0.26 0.95
C GLY A 211 -0.05 0.75 0.15
N LEU A 212 -0.69 1.49 -0.74
CA LEU A 212 -0.02 2.54 -1.50
C LEU A 212 0.46 3.67 -0.59
N ASN A 213 1.64 4.21 -0.90
CA ASN A 213 2.25 5.36 -0.23
C ASN A 213 2.63 5.17 1.24
N GLU A 214 2.69 3.94 1.71
CA GLU A 214 3.13 3.59 3.06
C GLU A 214 4.25 2.54 3.02
N HIS A 215 4.55 1.89 4.14
CA HIS A 215 5.62 0.89 4.24
C HIS A 215 5.30 -0.15 5.32
N SER A 216 5.97 -1.30 5.27
CA SER A 216 5.72 -2.43 6.17
C SER A 216 5.98 -2.12 7.66
N GLY A 217 6.91 -1.20 7.97
CA GLY A 217 7.23 -0.82 9.34
C GLY A 217 6.07 -0.20 10.13
N ARG A 218 5.04 0.34 9.45
CA ARG A 218 3.83 0.83 10.12
C ARG A 218 3.06 -0.26 10.86
N TYR A 219 3.23 -1.50 10.43
CA TYR A 219 2.52 -2.66 10.98
C TYR A 219 3.27 -3.34 12.14
N SER A 220 4.37 -2.73 12.67
CA SER A 220 5.18 -3.32 13.74
C SER A 220 4.35 -3.72 14.97
N GLY A 221 3.41 -2.87 15.42
CA GLY A 221 2.51 -3.20 16.52
C GLY A 221 1.65 -4.44 16.26
N PHE A 222 1.08 -4.54 15.07
CA PHE A 222 0.29 -5.72 14.67
C PHE A 222 1.17 -6.97 14.48
N ALA A 223 2.39 -6.81 13.94
CA ALA A 223 3.35 -7.91 13.82
C ALA A 223 3.74 -8.49 15.19
N LYS A 224 3.90 -7.65 16.22
CA LYS A 224 4.15 -8.11 17.60
C LYS A 224 2.96 -8.87 18.18
N GLN A 225 1.71 -8.47 17.86
CA GLN A 225 0.52 -9.23 18.26
C GLN A 225 0.48 -10.61 17.57
N LEU A 226 0.86 -10.70 16.30
CA LEU A 226 1.01 -11.98 15.59
C LEU A 226 2.12 -12.84 16.22
N ASN A 227 3.27 -12.24 16.58
CA ASN A 227 4.35 -12.94 17.27
C ASN A 227 3.89 -13.52 18.63
N ALA A 228 3.13 -12.76 19.43
CA ALA A 228 2.57 -13.21 20.68
C ALA A 228 1.65 -14.43 20.51
N ASN A 229 1.11 -14.66 19.30
CA ASN A 229 0.34 -15.83 18.92
C ASN A 229 1.14 -16.91 18.19
N GLY A 230 2.48 -16.81 18.17
CA GLY A 230 3.40 -17.81 17.61
C GLY A 230 3.61 -17.71 16.10
N PHE A 231 3.19 -16.64 15.45
CA PHE A 231 3.45 -16.43 14.02
C PHE A 231 4.75 -15.64 13.81
N LYS A 232 5.65 -16.14 12.96
CA LYS A 232 6.75 -15.33 12.43
C LYS A 232 6.23 -14.47 11.28
N VAL A 233 6.51 -13.17 11.31
CA VAL A 233 5.99 -12.19 10.35
C VAL A 233 7.11 -11.68 9.45
N TYR A 234 6.84 -11.62 8.17
CA TYR A 234 7.69 -10.99 7.15
C TYR A 234 6.95 -9.80 6.54
N GLY A 235 7.60 -8.65 6.45
CA GLY A 235 7.13 -7.48 5.75
C GLY A 235 8.01 -7.15 4.57
N ILE A 236 7.41 -6.73 3.46
CA ILE A 236 8.12 -6.30 2.26
C ILE A 236 7.66 -4.89 1.87
N ASP A 237 8.63 -3.99 1.70
CA ASP A 237 8.39 -2.69 1.07
C ASP A 237 8.53 -2.89 -0.43
N TRP A 238 7.44 -2.81 -1.19
CA TRP A 238 7.50 -2.98 -2.64
C TRP A 238 8.05 -1.74 -3.34
N ILE A 239 8.46 -1.90 -4.59
CA ILE A 239 9.19 -0.88 -5.38
C ILE A 239 8.64 0.54 -5.20
N GLY A 240 9.51 1.52 -4.97
CA GLY A 240 9.15 2.92 -4.76
C GLY A 240 8.60 3.25 -3.37
N HIS A 241 8.65 2.32 -2.41
CA HIS A 241 8.09 2.52 -1.06
C HIS A 241 9.13 2.20 0.03
N GLY A 242 8.93 2.79 1.22
CA GLY A 242 9.76 2.54 2.38
C GLY A 242 11.25 2.60 2.08
N GLY A 243 12.01 1.57 2.47
CA GLY A 243 13.45 1.44 2.23
C GLY A 243 13.84 0.82 0.89
N SER A 244 12.87 0.52 0.00
CA SER A 244 13.11 -0.12 -1.30
C SER A 244 13.54 0.87 -2.38
N ASP A 245 14.19 0.34 -3.42
CA ASP A 245 14.58 1.09 -4.61
C ASP A 245 13.40 1.77 -5.32
N GLY A 246 13.72 2.68 -6.19
CA GLY A 246 12.80 3.39 -7.04
C GLY A 246 12.37 4.76 -6.48
N LEU A 247 11.91 5.60 -7.37
CA LEU A 247 11.39 6.94 -7.04
C LEU A 247 10.19 6.82 -6.10
N HIS A 248 10.17 7.60 -5.02
CA HIS A 248 9.14 7.51 -3.96
C HIS A 248 7.72 7.59 -4.54
N ALA A 249 6.90 6.59 -4.20
CA ALA A 249 5.53 6.40 -4.67
C ALA A 249 5.37 6.27 -6.20
N TYR A 250 6.42 5.93 -6.92
CA TYR A 250 6.36 5.62 -8.34
C TYR A 250 6.38 4.11 -8.57
N VAL A 251 5.35 3.61 -9.20
CA VAL A 251 5.21 2.19 -9.54
C VAL A 251 5.20 2.06 -11.06
N PRO A 252 6.29 1.54 -11.64
CA PRO A 252 6.36 1.37 -13.09
C PRO A 252 5.39 0.28 -13.59
N SER A 253 5.19 -0.77 -12.79
CA SER A 253 4.20 -1.82 -13.03
C SER A 253 3.85 -2.54 -11.72
N LEU A 254 2.57 -2.73 -11.44
CA LEU A 254 2.14 -3.59 -10.34
C LEU A 254 2.35 -5.09 -10.62
N ASP A 255 2.54 -5.48 -11.89
CA ASP A 255 2.94 -6.85 -12.21
C ASP A 255 4.35 -7.16 -11.69
N TYR A 256 5.24 -6.18 -11.67
CA TYR A 256 6.56 -6.34 -11.04
C TYR A 256 6.43 -6.60 -9.54
N ALA A 257 5.57 -5.86 -8.85
CA ALA A 257 5.33 -6.10 -7.43
C ALA A 257 4.71 -7.49 -7.16
N VAL A 258 3.86 -7.99 -8.07
CA VAL A 258 3.32 -9.36 -8.01
C VAL A 258 4.42 -10.41 -8.19
N GLU A 259 5.31 -10.24 -9.18
CA GLU A 259 6.43 -11.18 -9.41
C GLU A 259 7.48 -11.12 -8.28
N ASP A 260 7.68 -9.93 -7.70
CA ASP A 260 8.55 -9.76 -6.54
C ASP A 260 7.99 -10.46 -5.31
N LEU A 261 6.68 -10.35 -5.06
CA LEU A 261 6.02 -11.10 -3.99
C LEU A 261 6.15 -12.60 -4.19
N LYS A 262 5.92 -13.12 -5.40
CA LYS A 262 6.08 -14.56 -5.69
C LYS A 262 7.50 -15.02 -5.41
N SER A 263 8.49 -14.28 -5.87
CA SER A 263 9.90 -14.59 -5.64
C SER A 263 10.28 -14.50 -4.15
N PHE A 264 9.69 -13.56 -3.43
CA PHE A 264 9.89 -13.43 -1.99
C PHE A 264 9.22 -14.58 -1.22
N LEU A 265 8.03 -15.00 -1.62
CA LEU A 265 7.35 -16.19 -1.06
C LEU A 265 8.20 -17.44 -1.28
N ASP A 266 8.82 -17.63 -2.46
CA ASP A 266 9.74 -18.74 -2.72
C ASP A 266 10.90 -18.77 -1.71
N LYS A 267 11.48 -17.60 -1.38
CA LYS A 267 12.52 -17.47 -0.34
C LYS A 267 11.97 -17.85 1.04
N VAL A 268 10.81 -17.28 1.43
CA VAL A 268 10.18 -17.56 2.74
C VAL A 268 9.87 -19.05 2.92
N PHE A 269 9.35 -19.69 1.88
CA PHE A 269 9.10 -21.14 1.91
C PHE A 269 10.37 -21.98 1.98
N ALA A 270 11.45 -21.56 1.31
CA ALA A 270 12.74 -22.26 1.38
C ALA A 270 13.38 -22.16 2.76
N GLU A 271 13.21 -21.03 3.45
CA GLU A 271 13.69 -20.82 4.81
C GLU A 271 12.87 -21.53 5.88
N ASN A 272 11.60 -21.86 5.59
CA ASN A 272 10.64 -22.42 6.56
C ASN A 272 9.75 -23.48 5.90
N PRO A 273 10.31 -24.65 5.50
CA PRO A 273 9.66 -25.58 4.57
C PRO A 273 8.38 -26.24 5.13
N GLU A 274 8.21 -26.32 6.45
CA GLU A 274 7.13 -27.11 7.07
C GLU A 274 6.04 -26.25 7.71
N LEU A 275 6.19 -24.92 7.69
CA LEU A 275 5.24 -24.04 8.37
C LEU A 275 4.13 -23.56 7.43
N PRO A 276 2.86 -23.58 7.87
CA PRO A 276 1.78 -22.98 7.13
C PRO A 276 2.04 -21.48 6.95
N CYS A 277 1.86 -20.99 5.72
CA CYS A 277 2.13 -19.60 5.36
C CYS A 277 0.84 -18.88 4.96
N PHE A 278 0.63 -17.72 5.54
CA PHE A 278 -0.49 -16.84 5.26
C PHE A 278 0.02 -15.51 4.67
N CYS A 279 -0.78 -14.88 3.82
CA CYS A 279 -0.50 -13.53 3.34
C CYS A 279 -1.53 -12.56 3.88
N ILE A 280 -1.10 -11.40 4.40
CA ILE A 280 -1.99 -10.32 4.84
C ILE A 280 -1.71 -9.09 3.99
N GLY A 281 -2.73 -8.57 3.30
CA GLY A 281 -2.57 -7.40 2.44
C GLY A 281 -3.58 -6.30 2.71
N HIS A 282 -3.06 -5.08 2.80
CA HIS A 282 -3.87 -3.89 2.93
C HIS A 282 -3.98 -3.15 1.59
N SER A 283 -5.19 -2.72 1.21
CA SER A 283 -5.41 -1.84 0.06
C SER A 283 -4.77 -2.39 -1.23
N THR A 284 -3.82 -1.67 -1.84
CA THR A 284 -3.06 -2.11 -3.02
C THR A 284 -2.25 -3.38 -2.74
N GLY A 285 -1.72 -3.56 -1.52
CA GLY A 285 -1.05 -4.79 -1.11
C GLY A 285 -1.99 -6.01 -1.19
N GLY A 286 -3.26 -5.83 -0.83
CA GLY A 286 -4.30 -6.85 -0.99
C GLY A 286 -4.56 -7.21 -2.46
N ALA A 287 -4.54 -6.22 -3.37
CA ALA A 287 -4.68 -6.47 -4.80
C ALA A 287 -3.47 -7.23 -5.39
N ILE A 288 -2.24 -6.91 -4.91
CA ILE A 288 -1.01 -7.63 -5.30
C ILE A 288 -1.10 -9.09 -4.86
N ILE A 289 -1.49 -9.36 -3.61
CA ILE A 289 -1.67 -10.72 -3.08
C ILE A 289 -2.71 -11.47 -3.90
N LEU A 290 -3.91 -10.90 -4.09
CA LEU A 290 -4.96 -11.55 -4.87
C LEU A 290 -4.50 -11.93 -6.27
N LYS A 291 -3.77 -11.04 -6.94
CA LYS A 291 -3.24 -11.34 -8.27
C LYS A 291 -2.17 -12.42 -8.25
N ALA A 292 -1.32 -12.48 -7.21
CA ALA A 292 -0.35 -13.55 -7.04
C ALA A 292 -1.03 -14.91 -6.82
N MET A 293 -2.16 -14.95 -6.10
CA MET A 293 -2.94 -16.17 -5.85
C MET A 293 -3.69 -16.68 -7.10
N LEU A 294 -3.75 -15.93 -8.19
CA LEU A 294 -4.25 -16.46 -9.47
C LEU A 294 -3.24 -17.41 -10.15
N ASP A 295 -2.00 -17.46 -9.66
CA ASP A 295 -1.00 -18.44 -10.09
C ASP A 295 -1.13 -19.72 -9.26
N PRO A 296 -1.52 -20.88 -9.86
CA PRO A 296 -1.72 -22.11 -9.13
C PRO A 296 -0.47 -22.61 -8.37
N LYS A 297 0.74 -22.23 -8.83
CA LYS A 297 2.00 -22.63 -8.17
C LYS A 297 2.21 -21.91 -6.84
N ILE A 298 1.69 -20.71 -6.72
CA ILE A 298 1.75 -19.92 -5.49
C ILE A 298 0.57 -20.27 -4.60
N GLU A 299 -0.63 -20.30 -5.19
CA GLU A 299 -1.89 -20.61 -4.50
C GLU A 299 -1.80 -21.91 -3.71
N SER A 300 -1.27 -22.99 -4.29
CA SER A 300 -1.14 -24.30 -3.64
C SER A 300 -0.20 -24.34 -2.43
N ARG A 301 0.62 -23.33 -2.22
CA ARG A 301 1.62 -23.23 -1.13
C ARG A 301 1.23 -22.24 -0.03
N VAL A 302 0.14 -21.49 -0.23
CA VAL A 302 -0.36 -20.50 0.72
C VAL A 302 -1.59 -21.06 1.43
N SER A 303 -1.53 -21.16 2.76
CA SER A 303 -2.61 -21.73 3.58
C SER A 303 -3.85 -20.83 3.63
N GLY A 304 -3.70 -19.54 3.34
CA GLY A 304 -4.80 -18.60 3.26
C GLY A 304 -4.37 -17.15 3.22
N ILE A 305 -5.29 -16.26 2.90
CA ILE A 305 -5.01 -14.82 2.81
C ILE A 305 -6.02 -13.98 3.60
N VAL A 306 -5.54 -12.88 4.18
CA VAL A 306 -6.36 -11.87 4.84
C VAL A 306 -6.22 -10.55 4.09
N LEU A 307 -7.34 -9.94 3.77
CA LEU A 307 -7.41 -8.73 2.96
C LEU A 307 -8.13 -7.63 3.74
N THR A 308 -7.45 -6.53 4.03
CA THR A 308 -8.06 -5.36 4.67
C THR A 308 -8.25 -4.25 3.65
N SER A 309 -9.49 -3.85 3.41
CA SER A 309 -9.88 -2.81 2.45
C SER A 309 -9.20 -2.96 1.08
N PRO A 310 -9.18 -4.17 0.46
CA PRO A 310 -8.35 -4.45 -0.71
C PRO A 310 -8.77 -3.63 -1.94
N ALA A 311 -7.79 -3.21 -2.75
CA ALA A 311 -8.02 -2.47 -3.99
C ALA A 311 -8.48 -3.40 -5.14
N VAL A 312 -9.50 -4.22 -4.88
CA VAL A 312 -10.15 -5.10 -5.87
C VAL A 312 -11.00 -4.29 -6.84
N GLY A 313 -11.63 -3.23 -6.34
CA GLY A 313 -12.36 -2.27 -7.15
C GLY A 313 -12.08 -0.86 -6.69
N VAL A 314 -11.93 0.05 -7.63
CA VAL A 314 -11.91 1.49 -7.38
C VAL A 314 -13.24 2.06 -7.80
N GLN A 315 -13.67 3.13 -7.16
CA GLN A 315 -14.96 3.75 -7.51
C GLN A 315 -15.04 4.06 -9.00
N PRO A 316 -16.22 3.90 -9.64
CA PRO A 316 -16.38 4.05 -11.08
C PRO A 316 -15.84 5.40 -11.55
N SER A 317 -14.92 5.36 -12.49
CA SER A 317 -14.43 6.54 -13.18
C SER A 317 -15.14 6.70 -14.53
N HIS A 318 -15.23 7.93 -15.02
CA HIS A 318 -15.84 8.19 -16.33
C HIS A 318 -15.11 7.38 -17.43
N PRO A 319 -15.81 6.72 -18.37
CA PRO A 319 -15.23 5.83 -19.38
C PRO A 319 -14.08 6.44 -20.20
N ILE A 320 -14.06 7.75 -20.38
CA ILE A 320 -12.99 8.47 -21.09
C ILE A 320 -11.60 8.24 -20.44
N PHE A 321 -11.56 8.02 -19.13
CA PHE A 321 -10.30 7.74 -18.44
C PHE A 321 -9.74 6.37 -18.77
N THR A 322 -10.58 5.39 -18.98
CA THR A 322 -10.15 4.05 -19.40
C THR A 322 -9.41 4.10 -20.74
N VAL A 323 -9.86 4.99 -21.65
CA VAL A 323 -9.25 5.17 -22.97
C VAL A 323 -8.00 6.06 -22.92
N LEU A 324 -8.03 7.15 -22.14
CA LEU A 324 -6.95 8.14 -22.12
C LEU A 324 -5.81 7.78 -21.14
N ALA A 325 -6.13 7.07 -20.05
CA ALA A 325 -5.14 6.75 -19.02
C ALA A 325 -3.89 6.02 -19.56
N PRO A 326 -3.96 5.03 -20.44
CA PRO A 326 -2.77 4.37 -20.98
C PRO A 326 -1.89 5.34 -21.79
N ILE A 327 -2.50 6.23 -22.58
CA ILE A 327 -1.78 7.21 -23.41
C ILE A 327 -1.04 8.21 -22.51
N VAL A 328 -1.74 8.76 -21.52
CA VAL A 328 -1.15 9.75 -20.60
C VAL A 328 -0.10 9.09 -19.70
N ALA A 329 -0.33 7.85 -19.27
CA ALA A 329 0.64 7.09 -18.48
C ALA A 329 1.91 6.75 -19.27
N PHE A 330 1.81 6.59 -20.57
CA PHE A 330 2.96 6.40 -21.46
C PHE A 330 3.74 7.71 -21.69
N LEU A 331 3.04 8.82 -21.94
CA LEU A 331 3.66 10.10 -22.28
C LEU A 331 4.19 10.85 -21.05
N LEU A 332 3.50 10.77 -19.92
CA LEU A 332 3.78 11.53 -18.70
C LEU A 332 3.79 10.62 -17.45
N PRO A 333 4.58 9.52 -17.42
CA PRO A 333 4.47 8.49 -16.41
C PRO A 333 4.73 8.99 -14.98
N ARG A 334 5.66 9.91 -14.81
CA ARG A 334 6.08 10.48 -13.51
C ARG A 334 5.32 11.73 -13.11
N TYR A 335 4.48 12.27 -14.00
CA TYR A 335 3.72 13.48 -13.73
C TYR A 335 2.75 13.29 -12.57
N GLN A 336 2.63 14.30 -11.72
CA GLN A 336 1.71 14.35 -10.59
C GLN A 336 0.62 15.37 -10.86
N PHE A 337 -0.62 14.95 -10.92
CA PHE A 337 -1.71 15.92 -11.02
C PHE A 337 -1.91 16.58 -9.66
N SER A 338 -1.72 17.90 -9.63
CA SER A 338 -2.06 18.68 -8.43
C SER A 338 -3.55 18.60 -8.18
N ALA A 339 -3.92 18.02 -7.03
CA ALA A 339 -5.32 17.99 -6.64
C ALA A 339 -5.81 19.42 -6.36
N ALA A 340 -6.83 19.86 -7.07
CA ALA A 340 -7.45 21.16 -6.86
C ALA A 340 -8.07 21.28 -5.44
N ASN A 341 -8.37 20.16 -4.79
CA ASN A 341 -8.83 20.07 -3.42
C ASN A 341 -7.73 19.52 -2.52
N LYS A 342 -7.09 20.39 -1.74
CA LYS A 342 -6.12 20.03 -0.70
C LYS A 342 -6.75 19.27 0.49
N LYS A 343 -8.07 19.14 0.54
CA LYS A 343 -8.79 18.32 1.53
C LYS A 343 -8.86 16.89 1.00
N GLY A 344 -7.87 16.07 1.33
CA GLY A 344 -7.94 14.64 1.09
C GLY A 344 -9.04 13.98 1.94
N MET A 345 -9.41 12.74 1.61
CA MET A 345 -10.37 11.97 2.41
C MET A 345 -9.67 11.35 3.62
N PRO A 346 -10.29 11.38 4.81
CA PRO A 346 -9.72 10.71 5.97
C PRO A 346 -9.66 9.19 5.69
N VAL A 347 -8.58 8.56 6.13
CA VAL A 347 -8.40 7.10 5.98
C VAL A 347 -8.61 6.35 7.29
N SER A 348 -8.65 7.07 8.41
CA SER A 348 -8.97 6.56 9.75
C SER A 348 -9.72 7.64 10.52
N ARG A 349 -10.53 7.22 11.48
CA ARG A 349 -11.22 8.10 12.44
C ARG A 349 -10.34 8.43 13.67
N ASP A 350 -9.22 7.73 13.84
CA ASP A 350 -8.25 8.00 14.92
C ASP A 350 -7.32 9.16 14.52
N PRO A 351 -7.43 10.34 15.16
CA PRO A 351 -6.59 11.49 14.84
C PRO A 351 -5.10 11.22 15.10
N GLN A 352 -4.77 10.42 16.13
CA GLN A 352 -3.39 10.09 16.45
C GLN A 352 -2.76 9.20 15.38
N ALA A 353 -3.51 8.22 14.88
CA ALA A 353 -3.07 7.38 13.77
C ALA A 353 -2.80 8.20 12.51
N LEU A 354 -3.65 9.22 12.22
CA LEU A 354 -3.44 10.14 11.11
C LEU A 354 -2.17 10.98 11.29
N VAL A 355 -1.96 11.55 12.49
CA VAL A 355 -0.73 12.31 12.79
C VAL A 355 0.49 11.42 12.59
N THR A 356 0.51 10.23 13.17
CA THR A 356 1.61 9.27 13.05
C THR A 356 1.88 8.90 11.59
N LYS A 357 0.84 8.67 10.80
CA LYS A 357 0.96 8.35 9.37
C LYS A 357 1.59 9.50 8.57
N TYR A 358 1.10 10.73 8.76
CA TYR A 358 1.48 11.86 7.90
C TYR A 358 2.72 12.63 8.36
N SER A 359 3.18 12.42 9.59
CA SER A 359 4.49 12.87 10.05
C SER A 359 5.63 11.90 9.72
N ASP A 360 5.31 10.71 9.21
CA ASP A 360 6.30 9.70 8.85
C ASP A 360 6.96 10.03 7.48
N PRO A 361 8.29 10.29 7.44
CA PRO A 361 8.98 10.60 6.19
C PRO A 361 8.99 9.44 5.16
N LEU A 362 8.77 8.18 5.60
CA LEU A 362 8.66 7.02 4.70
C LEU A 362 7.27 6.89 4.09
N VAL A 363 6.30 7.68 4.55
CA VAL A 363 4.95 7.77 3.97
C VAL A 363 4.92 8.90 2.95
N PHE A 364 4.58 8.58 1.71
CA PHE A 364 4.47 9.58 0.67
C PHE A 364 3.15 10.35 0.77
N THR A 365 3.24 11.65 1.01
CA THR A 365 2.09 12.56 1.14
C THR A 365 1.80 13.36 -0.14
N GLY A 366 2.62 13.19 -1.17
CA GLY A 366 2.47 13.83 -2.48
C GLY A 366 1.30 13.31 -3.32
N SER A 367 1.03 13.92 -4.46
CA SER A 367 0.01 13.47 -5.42
C SER A 367 0.39 12.16 -6.09
N ILE A 368 -0.59 11.28 -6.34
CA ILE A 368 -0.34 10.02 -7.07
C ILE A 368 0.21 10.36 -8.46
N ARG A 369 1.26 9.63 -8.84
CA ARG A 369 1.83 9.75 -10.18
C ARG A 369 0.92 9.05 -11.20
N VAL A 370 0.87 9.60 -12.41
CA VAL A 370 -0.02 9.11 -13.48
C VAL A 370 0.14 7.63 -13.73
N LYS A 371 1.39 7.16 -13.88
CA LYS A 371 1.65 5.74 -14.13
C LYS A 371 1.21 4.87 -12.97
N THR A 372 1.48 5.28 -11.72
CA THR A 372 1.03 4.56 -10.52
C THR A 372 -0.49 4.47 -10.47
N GLY A 373 -1.21 5.57 -10.72
CA GLY A 373 -2.67 5.57 -10.78
C GLY A 373 -3.21 4.64 -11.87
N TYR A 374 -2.62 4.68 -13.06
CA TYR A 374 -2.97 3.77 -14.16
C TYR A 374 -2.78 2.29 -13.78
N GLU A 375 -1.66 1.94 -13.13
CA GLU A 375 -1.38 0.56 -12.71
C GLU A 375 -2.40 0.06 -11.67
N ILE A 376 -2.87 0.93 -10.76
CA ILE A 376 -3.94 0.59 -9.81
C ILE A 376 -5.25 0.29 -10.55
N LEU A 377 -5.63 1.13 -11.51
CA LEU A 377 -6.81 0.88 -12.34
C LEU A 377 -6.69 -0.44 -13.11
N ARG A 378 -5.51 -0.72 -13.66
CA ARG A 378 -5.22 -1.91 -14.44
C ARG A 378 -5.30 -3.20 -13.61
N ILE A 379 -4.70 -3.21 -12.41
CA ILE A 379 -4.77 -4.39 -11.54
C ILE A 379 -6.19 -4.62 -11.02
N ALA A 380 -6.91 -3.56 -10.64
CA ALA A 380 -8.29 -3.66 -10.21
C ALA A 380 -9.21 -4.20 -11.33
N ALA A 381 -9.07 -3.68 -12.55
CA ALA A 381 -9.82 -4.17 -13.71
C ALA A 381 -9.52 -5.65 -14.01
N HIS A 382 -8.24 -6.06 -13.90
CA HIS A 382 -7.85 -7.46 -14.08
C HIS A 382 -8.49 -8.36 -13.01
N LEU A 383 -8.45 -7.95 -11.74
CA LEU A 383 -9.05 -8.71 -10.65
C LEU A 383 -10.56 -8.86 -10.82
N GLN A 384 -11.28 -7.79 -11.19
CA GLN A 384 -12.71 -7.81 -11.44
C GLN A 384 -13.14 -8.83 -12.51
N GLN A 385 -12.26 -9.13 -13.47
CA GLN A 385 -12.50 -10.13 -14.53
C GLN A 385 -12.11 -11.55 -14.11
N ASN A 386 -11.47 -11.73 -12.95
CA ASN A 386 -10.91 -13.00 -12.53
C ASN A 386 -11.28 -13.40 -11.10
N LEU A 387 -12.29 -12.76 -10.50
CA LEU A 387 -12.71 -13.05 -9.11
C LEU A 387 -13.08 -14.53 -8.94
N ASN A 388 -13.74 -15.11 -9.91
CA ASN A 388 -14.13 -16.53 -9.93
C ASN A 388 -12.96 -17.51 -9.98
N LYS A 389 -11.73 -17.04 -10.21
CA LYS A 389 -10.51 -17.88 -10.20
C LYS A 389 -9.83 -17.92 -8.84
N VAL A 390 -10.28 -17.12 -7.88
CA VAL A 390 -9.73 -17.10 -6.52
C VAL A 390 -10.22 -18.35 -5.78
N LYS A 391 -9.29 -19.25 -5.44
CA LYS A 391 -9.56 -20.53 -4.79
C LYS A 391 -8.94 -20.64 -3.41
N VAL A 392 -7.90 -19.85 -3.11
CA VAL A 392 -7.23 -19.83 -1.80
C VAL A 392 -8.22 -19.51 -0.70
N PRO A 393 -8.10 -20.12 0.51
CA PRO A 393 -8.87 -19.71 1.67
C PRO A 393 -8.68 -18.22 1.98
N PHE A 394 -9.74 -17.47 2.25
CA PHE A 394 -9.58 -16.05 2.54
C PHE A 394 -10.57 -15.44 3.52
N LEU A 395 -10.09 -14.43 4.23
CA LEU A 395 -10.87 -13.46 4.99
C LEU A 395 -10.74 -12.09 4.33
N VAL A 396 -11.84 -11.50 3.90
CA VAL A 396 -11.86 -10.10 3.47
C VAL A 396 -12.59 -9.23 4.50
N MET A 397 -11.96 -8.11 4.86
CA MET A 397 -12.44 -7.15 5.85
C MET A 397 -12.52 -5.75 5.23
N HIS A 398 -13.62 -5.02 5.45
CA HIS A 398 -13.79 -3.70 4.84
C HIS A 398 -14.64 -2.78 5.73
N GLY A 399 -14.26 -1.50 5.78
CA GLY A 399 -15.07 -0.46 6.42
C GLY A 399 -16.18 0.02 5.49
N THR A 400 -17.43 0.10 5.96
CA THR A 400 -18.56 0.48 5.11
C THR A 400 -18.52 1.95 4.67
N ALA A 401 -17.79 2.81 5.41
CA ALA A 401 -17.58 4.22 5.07
C ALA A 401 -16.26 4.48 4.32
N ASP A 402 -15.58 3.44 3.84
CA ASP A 402 -14.38 3.58 3.02
C ASP A 402 -14.69 4.32 1.71
N THR A 403 -13.95 5.40 1.47
CA THR A 403 -14.07 6.23 0.28
C THR A 403 -12.85 6.12 -0.64
N VAL A 404 -11.87 5.29 -0.27
CA VAL A 404 -10.64 5.04 -1.03
C VAL A 404 -10.82 3.86 -1.96
N THR A 405 -11.23 2.71 -1.40
CA THR A 405 -11.59 1.50 -2.13
C THR A 405 -13.08 1.20 -1.99
N ASP A 406 -13.62 0.38 -2.86
CA ASP A 406 -15.06 0.11 -2.91
C ASP A 406 -15.42 -1.11 -2.05
N PRO A 407 -16.19 -0.94 -0.93
CA PRO A 407 -16.66 -2.06 -0.13
C PRO A 407 -17.53 -3.06 -0.91
N ASN A 408 -18.25 -2.60 -1.94
CA ASN A 408 -19.05 -3.48 -2.80
C ASN A 408 -18.18 -4.40 -3.64
N ALA A 409 -16.96 -3.96 -4.02
CA ALA A 409 -16.01 -4.83 -4.71
C ALA A 409 -15.52 -5.96 -3.80
N SER A 410 -15.41 -5.75 -2.49
CA SER A 410 -15.12 -6.81 -1.52
C SER A 410 -16.29 -7.79 -1.34
N LYS A 411 -17.54 -7.30 -1.39
CA LYS A 411 -18.71 -8.17 -1.41
C LYS A 411 -18.73 -9.05 -2.67
N ARG A 412 -18.47 -8.45 -3.83
CA ARG A 412 -18.37 -9.19 -5.10
C ARG A 412 -17.25 -10.23 -5.06
N LEU A 413 -16.06 -9.91 -4.51
CA LEU A 413 -15.01 -10.89 -4.30
C LEU A 413 -15.51 -12.08 -3.48
N TYR A 414 -16.20 -11.83 -2.37
CA TYR A 414 -16.77 -12.88 -1.54
C TYR A 414 -17.81 -13.71 -2.28
N GLU A 415 -18.69 -13.09 -3.05
CA GLU A 415 -19.75 -13.76 -3.79
C GLU A 415 -19.21 -14.59 -4.96
N GLU A 416 -18.33 -14.02 -5.78
CA GLU A 416 -17.87 -14.60 -7.03
C GLU A 416 -16.68 -15.58 -6.92
N ALA A 417 -15.88 -15.48 -5.84
CA ALA A 417 -14.71 -16.35 -5.66
C ALA A 417 -15.11 -17.83 -5.52
N SER A 418 -14.32 -18.71 -6.17
CA SER A 418 -14.51 -20.17 -6.10
C SER A 418 -13.86 -20.82 -4.87
N SER A 419 -13.31 -20.05 -3.93
CA SER A 419 -12.77 -20.58 -2.68
C SER A 419 -13.87 -21.30 -1.88
N PRO A 420 -13.62 -22.53 -1.41
CA PRO A 420 -14.55 -23.26 -0.53
C PRO A 420 -14.54 -22.71 0.91
N ASP A 421 -13.48 -22.04 1.31
CA ASP A 421 -13.29 -21.44 2.63
C ASP A 421 -13.09 -19.92 2.47
N LYS A 422 -14.18 -19.17 2.54
CA LYS A 422 -14.19 -17.74 2.39
C LYS A 422 -15.07 -17.05 3.42
N SER A 423 -14.57 -15.91 3.92
CA SER A 423 -15.27 -15.13 4.94
C SER A 423 -15.19 -13.64 4.59
N ILE A 424 -16.25 -12.90 4.90
CA ILE A 424 -16.30 -11.45 4.81
C ILE A 424 -16.73 -10.83 6.14
N LYS A 425 -16.02 -9.77 6.56
CA LYS A 425 -16.43 -8.95 7.71
C LYS A 425 -16.51 -7.49 7.27
N LEU A 426 -17.68 -6.91 7.35
CA LEU A 426 -17.93 -5.49 7.09
C LEU A 426 -18.09 -4.76 8.42
N PHE A 427 -17.32 -3.70 8.60
CA PHE A 427 -17.35 -2.87 9.81
C PHE A 427 -18.09 -1.58 9.53
N ASP A 428 -19.21 -1.41 10.19
CA ASP A 428 -20.06 -0.25 9.95
C ASP A 428 -19.40 1.06 10.38
N GLY A 429 -19.45 2.07 9.50
CA GLY A 429 -18.88 3.39 9.74
C GLY A 429 -17.36 3.49 9.78
N LEU A 430 -16.61 2.36 9.66
CA LEU A 430 -15.16 2.39 9.62
C LEU A 430 -14.66 2.83 8.22
N LEU A 431 -13.48 3.46 8.23
CA LEU A 431 -12.83 3.97 7.03
C LEU A 431 -11.82 2.95 6.44
N HIS A 432 -10.82 3.44 5.71
CA HIS A 432 -9.91 2.63 4.90
C HIS A 432 -8.88 1.85 5.71
N ASP A 433 -8.18 2.52 6.65
CA ASP A 433 -7.03 1.98 7.38
C ASP A 433 -7.49 1.17 8.60
N LEU A 434 -8.17 0.03 8.41
CA LEU A 434 -8.82 -0.75 9.47
C LEU A 434 -7.93 -1.04 10.69
N LEU A 435 -6.67 -1.45 10.48
CA LEU A 435 -5.71 -1.74 11.55
C LEU A 435 -5.18 -0.48 12.27
N PHE A 436 -5.65 0.71 11.87
CA PHE A 436 -5.32 1.99 12.47
C PHE A 436 -6.57 2.77 12.87
N GLU A 437 -7.75 2.14 12.86
CA GLU A 437 -8.98 2.68 13.42
C GLU A 437 -8.99 2.58 14.95
N PRO A 438 -9.86 3.31 15.66
CA PRO A 438 -10.05 3.11 17.10
C PRO A 438 -10.34 1.65 17.49
N GLU A 439 -11.03 0.91 16.63
CA GLU A 439 -11.41 -0.51 16.81
C GLU A 439 -10.32 -1.50 16.34
N ARG A 440 -9.08 -1.07 16.13
CA ARG A 440 -7.97 -1.91 15.63
C ARG A 440 -7.76 -3.21 16.39
N GLU A 441 -7.99 -3.22 17.70
CA GLU A 441 -7.84 -4.43 18.51
C GLU A 441 -8.91 -5.50 18.19
N ILE A 442 -10.14 -5.07 17.90
CA ILE A 442 -11.21 -5.97 17.47
C ILE A 442 -10.89 -6.57 16.09
N ILE A 443 -10.33 -5.74 15.20
CA ILE A 443 -9.95 -6.14 13.86
C ILE A 443 -8.77 -7.11 13.90
N ALA A 444 -7.73 -6.78 14.68
CA ALA A 444 -6.57 -7.65 14.89
C ALA A 444 -6.97 -8.99 15.54
N GLY A 445 -7.84 -8.96 16.55
CA GLY A 445 -8.39 -10.16 17.15
C GLY A 445 -9.12 -11.05 16.16
N ALA A 446 -9.97 -10.47 15.30
CA ALA A 446 -10.68 -11.22 14.27
C ALA A 446 -9.74 -11.85 13.22
N ILE A 447 -8.61 -11.22 12.91
CA ILE A 447 -7.57 -11.79 12.05
C ILE A 447 -6.87 -12.94 12.75
N LEU A 448 -6.46 -12.74 14.00
CA LEU A 448 -5.82 -13.78 14.82
C LEU A 448 -6.70 -15.02 15.00
N ASP A 449 -7.99 -14.85 15.30
CA ASP A 449 -8.94 -15.94 15.40
C ASP A 449 -9.03 -16.75 14.10
N TRP A 450 -9.08 -16.05 12.96
CA TRP A 450 -9.14 -16.68 11.64
C TRP A 450 -7.87 -17.47 11.33
N LEU A 451 -6.68 -16.92 11.64
CA LEU A 451 -5.39 -17.59 11.48
C LEU A 451 -5.26 -18.81 12.41
N ASN A 452 -5.61 -18.63 13.70
CA ASN A 452 -5.50 -19.68 14.72
C ASN A 452 -6.36 -20.92 14.44
N GLN A 453 -7.43 -20.80 13.67
CA GLN A 453 -8.27 -21.92 13.23
C GLN A 453 -7.64 -22.75 12.11
N ARG A 454 -6.51 -22.31 11.53
CA ARG A 454 -5.87 -22.87 10.31
C ARG A 454 -4.41 -23.30 10.51
N VAL A 455 -3.92 -23.30 11.75
CA VAL A 455 -2.58 -23.74 12.16
C VAL A 455 -2.63 -24.86 13.20
#